data_36b307a84c851979ff2dd0895ba196fe
#
_entry.id   36b307a84c851979ff2dd0895ba196fe
#
_cell.length_a   1.000
_cell.length_b   1.000
_cell.length_c   1.000
_cell.angle_alpha   90.00
_cell.angle_beta   90.00
_cell.angle_gamma   90.00
#
_symmetry.space_group_name_H-M   'P 1'
#
loop_
_entity.id
_entity.type
_entity.pdbx_description
1 polymer ?
#
loop_
_entity_poly.entity_id
_entity_poly.type
_entity_poly.pdbx_seq_one_letter_code
_entity_poly.pdbx_strand_id
1 'polypeptide(L)'
;MPNLTLADLSSEIEANVRRALAEDIGSGDITAQLIPAERLASARVITREEAVICGTAWVDAVFRQLDPRVAVHWQVQDGDKVSADQTLFRLEGPARALLSGERSALNFLQTLSAVATRCRHYADLVEGTQVKLLDTRKTLPGLRLAQKYAVTCGGCHNHRIGLYDAFLIKENHIAACGGIAQAINAAHQIAPGKPVEVEVESLEELREALDAGADIVMLDELSLEDMREAVRLTAGRAKLEASGGINDSTLRVIAETGVDYISLGTLTKDVKAVDLSMRLAL
;
A
#
# COMPACT_ATOMS: atom_id res chain seq x y z
N MET A 1 6.01 1.40 -13.00
CA MET A 1 4.61 1.83 -12.86
C MET A 1 4.57 3.09 -12.04
N PRO A 2 3.69 4.07 -12.30
CA PRO A 2 3.59 5.29 -11.48
C PRO A 2 3.00 4.97 -10.11
N ASN A 3 3.51 5.65 -9.07
CA ASN A 3 2.94 5.57 -7.73
C ASN A 3 1.59 6.29 -7.68
N LEU A 4 0.66 5.77 -6.87
CA LEU A 4 -0.62 6.40 -6.59
C LEU A 4 -0.44 7.68 -5.77
N THR A 5 -1.26 8.69 -6.09
CA THR A 5 -1.37 9.96 -5.36
C THR A 5 -2.78 10.15 -4.81
N LEU A 6 -2.96 11.07 -3.85
CA LEU A 6 -4.30 11.38 -3.32
C LEU A 6 -5.28 11.86 -4.41
N ALA A 7 -4.77 12.54 -5.46
CA ALA A 7 -5.61 12.99 -6.56
C ALA A 7 -6.29 11.83 -7.31
N ASP A 8 -5.60 10.68 -7.38
CA ASP A 8 -6.12 9.46 -8.04
C ASP A 8 -7.19 8.74 -7.20
N LEU A 9 -7.36 9.11 -5.93
CA LEU A 9 -8.12 8.35 -4.94
C LEU A 9 -9.42 9.03 -4.47
N SER A 10 -9.74 10.23 -4.93
CA SER A 10 -10.87 11.02 -4.41
C SER A 10 -12.18 10.22 -4.39
N SER A 11 -12.56 9.58 -5.49
CA SER A 11 -13.78 8.78 -5.58
C SER A 11 -13.75 7.53 -4.70
N GLU A 12 -12.57 6.90 -4.57
CA GLU A 12 -12.39 5.71 -3.74
C GLU A 12 -12.47 6.04 -2.25
N ILE A 13 -11.88 7.16 -1.80
CA ILE A 13 -11.98 7.65 -0.42
C ILE A 13 -13.45 7.86 -0.05
N GLU A 14 -14.21 8.57 -0.89
CA GLU A 14 -15.64 8.80 -0.67
C GLU A 14 -16.43 7.49 -0.57
N ALA A 15 -16.14 6.52 -1.43
CA ALA A 15 -16.80 5.22 -1.43
C ALA A 15 -16.42 4.34 -0.22
N ASN A 16 -15.15 4.34 0.17
CA ASN A 16 -14.66 3.62 1.35
C ASN A 16 -15.35 4.15 2.62
N VAL A 17 -15.34 5.47 2.79
CA VAL A 17 -15.90 6.12 3.97
C VAL A 17 -17.41 5.91 4.05
N ARG A 18 -18.14 6.06 2.94
CA ARG A 18 -19.59 5.81 2.91
C ARG A 18 -19.93 4.39 3.36
N ARG A 19 -19.15 3.39 2.91
CA ARG A 19 -19.36 1.98 3.32
C ARG A 19 -19.08 1.78 4.80
N ALA A 20 -17.99 2.33 5.33
CA ALA A 20 -17.63 2.21 6.73
C ALA A 20 -18.65 2.89 7.66
N LEU A 21 -19.12 4.08 7.29
CA LEU A 21 -20.16 4.78 8.05
C LEU A 21 -21.51 4.02 8.00
N ALA A 22 -21.87 3.45 6.86
CA ALA A 22 -23.09 2.62 6.75
C ALA A 22 -23.00 1.35 7.59
N GLU A 23 -21.82 0.74 7.68
CA GLU A 23 -21.57 -0.46 8.50
C GLU A 23 -21.67 -0.16 9.99
N ASP A 24 -21.07 0.94 10.46
CA ASP A 24 -20.93 1.24 11.89
C ASP A 24 -22.17 1.96 12.47
N ILE A 25 -22.77 2.87 11.72
CA ILE A 25 -23.91 3.68 12.19
C ILE A 25 -25.25 3.02 11.89
N GLY A 26 -25.38 2.33 10.75
CA GLY A 26 -26.62 1.66 10.34
C GLY A 26 -27.83 2.60 10.36
N SER A 27 -28.84 2.27 11.17
CA SER A 27 -30.07 3.08 11.33
C SER A 27 -29.92 4.29 12.28
N GLY A 28 -28.75 4.45 12.90
CA GLY A 28 -28.43 5.59 13.79
C GLY A 28 -27.67 5.19 15.04
N ASP A 29 -26.81 6.09 15.52
CA ASP A 29 -26.07 5.93 16.78
C ASP A 29 -26.99 6.21 17.98
N ILE A 30 -27.47 5.14 18.64
CA ILE A 30 -28.37 5.23 19.78
C ILE A 30 -27.70 5.81 21.01
N THR A 31 -26.38 5.59 21.18
CA THR A 31 -25.63 6.10 22.34
C THR A 31 -25.38 7.59 22.22
N ALA A 32 -25.08 8.11 21.04
CA ALA A 32 -24.92 9.53 20.81
C ALA A 32 -26.20 10.34 21.12
N GLN A 33 -27.37 9.72 21.04
CA GLN A 33 -28.65 10.36 21.38
C GLN A 33 -28.76 10.78 22.86
N LEU A 34 -27.94 10.20 23.74
CA LEU A 34 -27.84 10.62 25.15
C LEU A 34 -27.31 12.05 25.32
N ILE A 35 -26.63 12.57 24.29
CA ILE A 35 -26.04 13.91 24.29
C ILE A 35 -27.03 14.87 23.64
N PRO A 36 -27.25 16.09 24.17
CA PRO A 36 -28.07 17.10 23.52
C PRO A 36 -27.57 17.41 22.08
N ALA A 37 -28.48 17.55 21.12
CA ALA A 37 -28.13 17.69 19.70
C ALA A 37 -27.22 18.89 19.42
N GLU A 38 -27.43 19.99 20.14
CA GLU A 38 -26.68 21.25 19.98
C GLU A 38 -25.38 21.30 20.81
N ARG A 39 -25.05 20.21 21.52
CA ARG A 39 -23.84 20.19 22.32
C ARG A 39 -22.60 20.18 21.44
N LEU A 40 -21.77 21.20 21.56
CA LEU A 40 -20.45 21.26 20.96
C LEU A 40 -19.41 20.63 21.89
N ALA A 41 -18.36 20.09 21.30
CA ALA A 41 -17.24 19.50 21.99
C ALA A 41 -15.95 19.70 21.18
N SER A 42 -14.83 19.46 21.85
CA SER A 42 -13.54 19.27 21.20
C SER A 42 -13.01 17.87 21.49
N ALA A 43 -12.15 17.36 20.63
CA ALA A 43 -11.46 16.10 20.85
C ALA A 43 -10.00 16.21 20.42
N ARG A 44 -9.16 15.33 20.98
CA ARG A 44 -7.76 15.20 20.62
C ARG A 44 -7.45 13.73 20.32
N VAL A 45 -6.79 13.48 19.21
CA VAL A 45 -6.29 12.15 18.83
C VAL A 45 -4.78 12.12 18.96
N ILE A 46 -4.28 11.08 19.61
CA ILE A 46 -2.86 10.78 19.79
C ILE A 46 -2.53 9.39 19.28
N THR A 47 -1.27 9.16 18.90
CA THR A 47 -0.71 7.81 18.80
C THR A 47 -0.12 7.38 20.13
N ARG A 48 -0.18 6.06 20.44
CA ARG A 48 0.46 5.49 21.63
C ARG A 48 1.80 4.82 21.33
N GLU A 49 2.17 4.75 20.07
CA GLU A 49 3.43 4.15 19.61
C GLU A 49 4.05 4.97 18.49
N GLU A 50 5.32 4.71 18.19
CA GLU A 50 5.98 5.27 17.01
C GLU A 50 5.34 4.73 15.73
N ALA A 51 5.12 5.59 14.74
CA ALA A 51 4.50 5.22 13.49
C ALA A 51 4.85 6.17 12.34
N VAL A 52 4.49 5.78 11.13
CA VAL A 52 4.38 6.67 9.97
C VAL A 52 2.91 6.87 9.68
N ILE A 53 2.44 8.11 9.67
CA ILE A 53 1.03 8.43 9.50
C ILE A 53 0.62 8.29 8.04
N CYS A 54 -0.57 7.72 7.83
CA CYS A 54 -1.25 7.68 6.54
C CYS A 54 -2.75 7.52 6.72
N GLY A 55 -3.53 8.27 5.95
CA GLY A 55 -4.99 8.17 5.94
C GLY A 55 -5.70 9.46 6.36
N THR A 56 -5.01 10.60 6.37
CA THR A 56 -5.57 11.90 6.76
C THR A 56 -6.82 12.24 5.93
N ALA A 57 -6.79 12.02 4.61
CA ALA A 57 -7.92 12.28 3.73
C ALA A 57 -9.16 11.41 4.02
N TRP A 58 -8.99 10.19 4.53
CA TRP A 58 -10.10 9.34 4.98
C TRP A 58 -10.75 9.88 6.25
N VAL A 59 -9.95 10.33 7.20
CA VAL A 59 -10.45 10.98 8.43
C VAL A 59 -11.26 12.23 8.09
N ASP A 60 -10.73 13.10 7.24
CA ASP A 60 -11.42 14.29 6.78
C ASP A 60 -12.75 13.95 6.10
N ALA A 61 -12.75 12.91 5.26
CA ALA A 61 -13.96 12.45 4.58
C ALA A 61 -15.00 11.88 5.55
N VAL A 62 -14.58 11.15 6.62
CA VAL A 62 -15.48 10.64 7.66
C VAL A 62 -16.24 11.78 8.31
N PHE A 63 -15.55 12.79 8.81
CA PHE A 63 -16.21 13.89 9.53
C PHE A 63 -17.01 14.77 8.56
N ARG A 64 -16.51 15.05 7.37
CA ARG A 64 -17.26 15.81 6.35
C ARG A 64 -18.57 15.11 5.93
N GLN A 65 -18.57 13.78 5.79
CA GLN A 65 -19.78 13.02 5.43
C GLN A 65 -20.77 12.92 6.58
N LEU A 66 -20.32 12.95 7.84
CA LEU A 66 -21.17 12.92 9.02
C LEU A 66 -21.80 14.27 9.31
N ASP A 67 -20.99 15.31 9.42
CA ASP A 67 -21.45 16.65 9.72
C ASP A 67 -20.40 17.68 9.24
N PRO A 68 -20.73 18.53 8.25
CA PRO A 68 -19.77 19.50 7.72
C PRO A 68 -19.37 20.61 8.71
N ARG A 69 -20.02 20.70 9.88
CA ARG A 69 -19.64 21.62 10.95
C ARG A 69 -18.44 21.13 11.76
N VAL A 70 -18.01 19.87 11.57
CA VAL A 70 -16.81 19.37 12.24
C VAL A 70 -15.56 19.91 11.56
N ALA A 71 -14.72 20.60 12.35
CA ALA A 71 -13.40 21.03 11.90
C ALA A 71 -12.33 20.03 12.35
N VAL A 72 -11.44 19.66 11.44
CA VAL A 72 -10.28 18.78 11.69
C VAL A 72 -9.02 19.62 11.60
N HIS A 73 -8.25 19.69 12.68
CA HIS A 73 -7.02 20.48 12.79
C HIS A 73 -5.81 19.55 12.90
N TRP A 74 -5.20 19.22 11.76
CA TRP A 74 -4.04 18.34 11.66
C TRP A 74 -2.77 19.01 12.21
N GLN A 75 -1.92 18.20 12.89
CA GLN A 75 -0.57 18.56 13.32
C GLN A 75 0.50 17.74 12.59
N VAL A 76 0.08 16.83 11.75
CA VAL A 76 0.89 15.92 10.93
C VAL A 76 0.28 15.77 9.55
N GLN A 77 1.05 15.26 8.62
CA GLN A 77 0.60 14.89 7.27
C GLN A 77 0.96 13.43 6.95
N ASP A 78 0.38 12.89 5.87
CA ASP A 78 0.71 11.55 5.40
C ASP A 78 2.21 11.46 5.05
N GLY A 79 2.87 10.41 5.56
CA GLY A 79 4.31 10.18 5.44
C GLY A 79 5.15 10.67 6.62
N ASP A 80 4.59 11.47 7.54
CA ASP A 80 5.32 11.92 8.72
C ASP A 80 5.59 10.77 9.69
N LYS A 81 6.84 10.73 10.22
CA LYS A 81 7.20 9.89 11.37
C LYS A 81 6.74 10.59 12.66
N VAL A 82 6.06 9.85 13.53
CA VAL A 82 5.56 10.35 14.82
C VAL A 82 6.08 9.50 15.97
N SER A 83 6.17 10.12 17.15
CA SER A 83 6.56 9.45 18.39
C SER A 83 5.35 9.10 19.23
N ALA A 84 5.51 8.16 20.19
CA ALA A 84 4.48 7.84 21.17
C ALA A 84 3.99 9.09 21.90
N ASP A 85 2.69 9.12 22.19
CA ASP A 85 1.96 10.22 22.85
C ASP A 85 1.86 11.54 22.06
N GLN A 86 2.35 11.55 20.81
CA GLN A 86 2.23 12.72 19.93
C GLN A 86 0.77 12.95 19.52
N THR A 87 0.35 14.21 19.57
CA THR A 87 -0.96 14.64 19.04
C THR A 87 -0.90 14.64 17.50
N LEU A 88 -1.86 13.93 16.88
CA LEU A 88 -1.98 13.86 15.43
C LEU A 88 -2.91 14.94 14.89
N PHE A 89 -4.07 15.10 15.51
CA PHE A 89 -5.04 16.13 15.16
C PHE A 89 -5.98 16.45 16.33
N ARG A 90 -6.71 17.56 16.17
CA ARG A 90 -7.81 17.97 17.04
C ARG A 90 -9.10 18.09 16.23
N LEU A 91 -10.22 17.89 16.89
CA LEU A 91 -11.55 18.02 16.34
C LEU A 91 -12.32 19.05 17.13
N GLU A 92 -13.15 19.83 16.43
CA GLU A 92 -14.11 20.75 17.03
C GLU A 92 -15.44 20.66 16.27
N GLY A 93 -16.55 20.56 17.01
CA GLY A 93 -17.87 20.48 16.37
C GLY A 93 -18.94 19.83 17.23
N PRO A 94 -20.07 19.40 16.62
CA PRO A 94 -21.15 18.71 17.34
C PRO A 94 -20.67 17.42 18.01
N ALA A 95 -20.85 17.31 19.33
CA ALA A 95 -20.35 16.19 20.11
C ALA A 95 -20.81 14.82 19.59
N ARG A 96 -22.06 14.74 19.11
CA ARG A 96 -22.59 13.52 18.51
C ARG A 96 -21.79 13.09 17.28
N ALA A 97 -21.46 14.03 16.38
CA ALA A 97 -20.70 13.72 15.17
C ALA A 97 -19.27 13.28 15.47
N LEU A 98 -18.62 13.92 16.48
CA LEU A 98 -17.27 13.53 16.92
C LEU A 98 -17.24 12.08 17.42
N LEU A 99 -18.23 11.68 18.23
CA LEU A 99 -18.31 10.34 18.81
C LEU A 99 -18.71 9.28 17.77
N SER A 100 -19.72 9.57 16.94
CA SER A 100 -20.17 8.62 15.90
C SER A 100 -19.12 8.40 14.81
N GLY A 101 -18.25 9.41 14.54
CA GLY A 101 -17.18 9.30 13.54
C GLY A 101 -15.89 8.67 14.06
N GLU A 102 -15.68 8.64 15.37
CA GLU A 102 -14.43 8.21 15.98
C GLU A 102 -13.95 6.87 15.44
N ARG A 103 -14.79 5.83 15.54
CA ARG A 103 -14.34 4.47 15.21
C ARG A 103 -13.98 4.33 13.75
N SER A 104 -14.83 4.80 12.84
CA SER A 104 -14.55 4.75 11.40
C SER A 104 -13.29 5.55 11.04
N ALA A 105 -13.11 6.75 11.58
CA ALA A 105 -11.93 7.58 11.34
C ALA A 105 -10.65 6.89 11.84
N LEU A 106 -10.64 6.39 13.07
CA LEU A 106 -9.48 5.71 13.63
C LEU A 106 -9.19 4.38 12.93
N ASN A 107 -10.20 3.64 12.48
CA ASN A 107 -9.99 2.40 11.74
C ASN A 107 -9.23 2.63 10.42
N PHE A 108 -9.56 3.66 9.66
CA PHE A 108 -8.78 4.02 8.46
C PHE A 108 -7.37 4.46 8.82
N LEU A 109 -7.23 5.41 9.74
CA LEU A 109 -5.94 5.97 10.12
C LEU A 109 -4.99 4.91 10.68
N GLN A 110 -5.44 4.07 11.63
CA GLN A 110 -4.63 3.02 12.24
C GLN A 110 -4.19 1.94 11.24
N THR A 111 -5.08 1.58 10.30
CA THR A 111 -4.80 0.54 9.29
C THR A 111 -3.83 1.03 8.23
N LEU A 112 -4.05 2.23 7.69
CA LEU A 112 -3.18 2.79 6.65
C LEU A 112 -1.82 3.22 7.21
N SER A 113 -1.78 3.78 8.43
CA SER A 113 -0.54 4.07 9.13
C SER A 113 0.27 2.80 9.43
N ALA A 114 -0.39 1.68 9.73
CA ALA A 114 0.29 0.40 9.90
C ALA A 114 1.03 -0.04 8.63
N VAL A 115 0.40 0.11 7.47
CA VAL A 115 1.04 -0.20 6.17
C VAL A 115 2.21 0.74 5.91
N ALA A 116 2.03 2.06 6.10
CA ALA A 116 3.08 3.05 5.90
C ALA A 116 4.28 2.81 6.86
N THR A 117 4.00 2.50 8.12
CA THR A 117 5.03 2.18 9.14
C THR A 117 5.85 0.95 8.74
N ARG A 118 5.16 -0.12 8.30
CA ARG A 118 5.82 -1.33 7.82
C ARG A 118 6.66 -1.08 6.58
N CYS A 119 6.14 -0.31 5.63
CA CYS A 119 6.89 0.07 4.43
C CYS A 119 8.14 0.88 4.76
N ARG A 120 8.05 1.81 5.71
CA ARG A 120 9.20 2.58 6.18
C ARG A 120 10.26 1.69 6.81
N HIS A 121 9.86 0.73 7.64
CA HIS A 121 10.79 -0.24 8.20
C HIS A 121 11.58 -0.97 7.11
N TYR A 122 10.91 -1.50 6.09
CA TYR A 122 11.58 -2.18 4.99
C TYR A 122 12.42 -1.24 4.11
N ALA A 123 11.95 -0.02 3.85
CA ALA A 123 12.70 0.98 3.11
C ALA A 123 14.01 1.36 3.82
N ASP A 124 13.96 1.51 5.16
CA ASP A 124 15.14 1.82 5.98
C ASP A 124 16.17 0.65 5.94
N LEU A 125 15.73 -0.62 5.84
CA LEU A 125 16.63 -1.78 5.70
C LEU A 125 17.45 -1.80 4.41
N VAL A 126 16.95 -1.19 3.34
CA VAL A 126 17.64 -1.13 2.03
C VAL A 126 18.24 0.23 1.72
N GLU A 127 18.28 1.12 2.70
CA GLU A 127 18.87 2.45 2.53
C GLU A 127 20.30 2.37 1.98
N GLY A 128 20.63 3.25 1.02
CA GLY A 128 21.91 3.28 0.33
C GLY A 128 22.05 2.29 -0.84
N THR A 129 21.04 1.44 -1.10
CA THR A 129 20.98 0.63 -2.33
C THR A 129 20.15 1.34 -3.41
N GLN A 130 20.15 0.79 -4.65
CA GLN A 130 19.35 1.35 -5.76
C GLN A 130 18.01 0.60 -5.94
N VAL A 131 17.77 -0.44 -5.15
CA VAL A 131 16.59 -1.29 -5.27
C VAL A 131 15.32 -0.52 -4.88
N LYS A 132 14.22 -0.79 -5.57
CA LYS A 132 12.88 -0.31 -5.19
C LYS A 132 12.06 -1.46 -4.63
N LEU A 133 11.51 -1.27 -3.45
CA LEU A 133 10.60 -2.24 -2.84
C LEU A 133 9.19 -2.03 -3.40
N LEU A 134 8.58 -3.11 -3.88
CA LEU A 134 7.26 -3.11 -4.50
C LEU A 134 6.23 -3.81 -3.60
N ASP A 135 5.03 -3.27 -3.58
CA ASP A 135 3.86 -3.98 -3.04
C ASP A 135 3.41 -5.11 -3.99
N THR A 136 2.32 -5.75 -3.63
CA THR A 136 1.69 -6.79 -4.46
C THR A 136 0.16 -6.62 -4.48
N ARG A 137 -0.56 -7.59 -5.09
CA ARG A 137 -2.02 -7.65 -5.01
C ARG A 137 -2.55 -8.39 -3.77
N LYS A 138 -1.68 -8.78 -2.83
CA LYS A 138 -2.05 -9.39 -1.54
C LYS A 138 -2.49 -8.29 -0.57
N THR A 139 -3.68 -7.72 -0.80
CA THR A 139 -4.25 -6.58 -0.07
C THR A 139 -5.53 -6.96 0.64
N LEU A 140 -5.95 -6.16 1.63
CA LEU A 140 -7.28 -6.25 2.22
C LEU A 140 -8.35 -6.01 1.15
N PRO A 141 -9.38 -6.87 1.07
CA PRO A 141 -10.47 -6.70 0.11
C PRO A 141 -11.14 -5.32 0.27
N GLY A 142 -11.36 -4.62 -0.84
CA GLY A 142 -11.99 -3.30 -0.84
C GLY A 142 -11.08 -2.13 -0.43
N LEU A 143 -9.84 -2.37 0.03
CA LEU A 143 -8.90 -1.33 0.46
C LEU A 143 -7.61 -1.30 -0.35
N ARG A 144 -7.56 -1.96 -1.52
CA ARG A 144 -6.31 -2.06 -2.30
C ARG A 144 -5.70 -0.72 -2.64
N LEU A 145 -6.48 0.21 -3.17
CA LEU A 145 -5.96 1.51 -3.57
C LEU A 145 -5.48 2.31 -2.35
N ALA A 146 -6.21 2.26 -1.24
CA ALA A 146 -5.82 2.90 0.01
C ALA A 146 -4.50 2.32 0.57
N GLN A 147 -4.36 0.99 0.59
CA GLN A 147 -3.12 0.35 1.05
C GLN A 147 -1.94 0.63 0.11
N LYS A 148 -2.17 0.62 -1.21
CA LYS A 148 -1.11 0.95 -2.19
C LYS A 148 -0.66 2.42 -2.07
N TYR A 149 -1.56 3.33 -1.77
CA TYR A 149 -1.18 4.71 -1.41
C TYR A 149 -0.35 4.74 -0.12
N ALA A 150 -0.76 4.01 0.92
CA ALA A 150 0.00 3.94 2.17
C ALA A 150 1.41 3.36 1.99
N VAL A 151 1.60 2.45 1.04
CA VAL A 151 2.92 1.93 0.63
C VAL A 151 3.83 3.08 0.17
N THR A 152 3.31 4.03 -0.61
CA THR A 152 4.10 5.19 -1.07
C THR A 152 4.43 6.16 0.07
N CYS A 153 3.50 6.36 1.01
CA CYS A 153 3.75 7.16 2.21
C CYS A 153 4.87 6.57 3.09
N GLY A 154 5.03 5.25 3.08
CA GLY A 154 6.11 4.55 3.77
C GLY A 154 7.46 4.57 3.03
N GLY A 155 7.52 5.07 1.79
CA GLY A 155 8.74 5.14 0.99
C GLY A 155 9.00 3.94 0.09
N CYS A 156 8.03 3.03 -0.05
CA CYS A 156 8.04 1.95 -1.03
C CYS A 156 7.27 2.35 -2.30
N HIS A 157 7.14 1.44 -3.26
CA HIS A 157 6.57 1.70 -4.58
C HIS A 157 5.44 0.73 -4.91
N ASN A 158 4.61 1.12 -5.88
CA ASN A 158 3.53 0.25 -6.32
C ASN A 158 3.96 -0.67 -7.45
N HIS A 159 3.64 -1.95 -7.32
CA HIS A 159 3.50 -2.89 -8.42
C HIS A 159 2.14 -2.67 -9.11
N ARG A 160 1.80 -3.44 -10.16
CA ARG A 160 0.52 -3.34 -10.86
C ARG A 160 -0.66 -3.26 -9.88
N ILE A 161 -1.66 -2.46 -10.24
CA ILE A 161 -2.84 -2.21 -9.41
C ILE A 161 -3.83 -3.36 -9.47
N GLY A 162 -4.02 -3.91 -10.68
CA GLY A 162 -5.00 -4.96 -10.91
C GLY A 162 -4.56 -5.94 -11.99
N LEU A 163 -5.53 -6.55 -12.66
CA LEU A 163 -5.30 -7.46 -13.78
C LEU A 163 -5.32 -6.74 -15.14
N TYR A 164 -5.52 -5.43 -15.13
CA TYR A 164 -5.82 -4.62 -16.31
C TYR A 164 -4.72 -3.63 -16.68
N ASP A 165 -3.73 -3.42 -15.83
CA ASP A 165 -2.73 -2.36 -16.02
C ASP A 165 -1.36 -2.86 -16.45
N ALA A 166 -1.01 -4.12 -16.16
CA ALA A 166 0.21 -4.77 -16.64
C ALA A 166 0.06 -6.29 -16.70
N PHE A 167 0.78 -6.94 -17.61
CA PHE A 167 0.91 -8.40 -17.61
C PHE A 167 1.84 -8.87 -16.49
N LEU A 168 1.49 -10.00 -15.88
CA LEU A 168 2.40 -10.83 -15.09
C LEU A 168 2.14 -12.26 -15.51
N ILE A 169 3.02 -12.76 -16.35
CA ILE A 169 2.97 -14.09 -16.95
C ILE A 169 3.64 -15.05 -15.96
N LYS A 170 2.94 -16.12 -15.60
CA LYS A 170 3.38 -17.14 -14.65
C LYS A 170 3.41 -18.50 -15.30
N GLU A 171 3.95 -19.52 -14.61
CA GLU A 171 4.11 -20.89 -15.09
C GLU A 171 2.87 -21.43 -15.82
N ASN A 172 1.67 -21.20 -15.27
CA ASN A 172 0.43 -21.68 -15.90
C ASN A 172 0.08 -20.95 -17.20
N HIS A 173 0.42 -19.66 -17.31
CA HIS A 173 0.25 -18.91 -18.56
C HIS A 173 1.26 -19.37 -19.60
N ILE A 174 2.52 -19.59 -19.21
CA ILE A 174 3.59 -20.08 -20.07
C ILE A 174 3.20 -21.45 -20.66
N ALA A 175 2.78 -22.38 -19.81
CA ALA A 175 2.34 -23.71 -20.22
C ALA A 175 1.14 -23.65 -21.19
N ALA A 176 0.15 -22.81 -20.89
CA ALA A 176 -1.04 -22.67 -21.74
C ALA A 176 -0.75 -22.01 -23.09
N CYS A 177 0.26 -21.12 -23.16
CA CYS A 177 0.67 -20.45 -24.41
C CYS A 177 1.66 -21.27 -25.24
N GLY A 178 2.25 -22.33 -24.68
CA GLY A 178 3.23 -23.17 -25.36
C GLY A 178 4.68 -22.71 -25.23
N GLY A 179 4.99 -21.81 -24.29
CA GLY A 179 6.33 -21.34 -23.96
C GLY A 179 6.40 -19.86 -23.59
N ILE A 180 7.54 -19.43 -23.06
CA ILE A 180 7.79 -18.06 -22.60
C ILE A 180 7.70 -17.07 -23.77
N ALA A 181 8.39 -17.36 -24.88
CA ALA A 181 8.41 -16.48 -26.04
C ALA A 181 7.02 -16.31 -26.66
N GLN A 182 6.22 -17.39 -26.72
CA GLN A 182 4.85 -17.35 -27.22
C GLN A 182 3.96 -16.48 -26.31
N ALA A 183 4.09 -16.62 -24.99
CA ALA A 183 3.31 -15.87 -24.02
C ALA A 183 3.65 -14.36 -24.07
N ILE A 184 4.92 -13.99 -24.15
CA ILE A 184 5.37 -12.58 -24.26
C ILE A 184 4.89 -11.96 -25.58
N ASN A 185 5.06 -12.67 -26.72
CA ASN A 185 4.59 -12.19 -28.01
C ASN A 185 3.07 -12.00 -28.04
N ALA A 186 2.31 -12.92 -27.46
CA ALA A 186 0.85 -12.79 -27.31
C ALA A 186 0.46 -11.58 -26.47
N ALA A 187 1.16 -11.33 -25.35
CA ALA A 187 0.91 -10.18 -24.48
C ALA A 187 1.09 -8.85 -25.24
N HIS A 188 2.18 -8.69 -25.99
CA HIS A 188 2.43 -7.50 -26.81
C HIS A 188 1.36 -7.29 -27.90
N GLN A 189 0.79 -8.38 -28.46
CA GLN A 189 -0.29 -8.29 -29.44
C GLN A 189 -1.65 -7.95 -28.81
N ILE A 190 -1.96 -8.49 -27.61
CA ILE A 190 -3.24 -8.29 -26.92
C ILE A 190 -3.37 -6.86 -26.42
N ALA A 191 -2.32 -6.29 -25.82
CA ALA A 191 -2.35 -4.94 -25.29
C ALA A 191 -1.01 -4.21 -25.53
N PRO A 192 -0.79 -3.68 -26.74
CA PRO A 192 0.42 -2.96 -27.10
C PRO A 192 0.69 -1.79 -26.13
N GLY A 193 1.92 -1.68 -25.65
CA GLY A 193 2.33 -0.62 -24.73
C GLY A 193 2.02 -0.87 -23.25
N LYS A 194 1.34 -1.98 -22.90
CA LYS A 194 1.28 -2.42 -21.51
C LYS A 194 2.57 -3.13 -21.12
N PRO A 195 3.12 -2.89 -19.91
CA PRO A 195 4.30 -3.61 -19.44
C PRO A 195 4.06 -5.12 -19.39
N VAL A 196 5.04 -5.86 -19.88
CA VAL A 196 5.03 -7.33 -19.88
C VAL A 196 6.09 -7.81 -18.89
N GLU A 197 5.62 -8.38 -17.80
CA GLU A 197 6.44 -9.05 -16.81
C GLU A 197 6.24 -10.56 -16.91
N VAL A 198 7.33 -11.32 -16.77
CA VAL A 198 7.32 -12.79 -16.78
C VAL A 198 8.09 -13.32 -15.58
N GLU A 199 7.53 -14.30 -14.89
CA GLU A 199 8.13 -15.03 -13.78
C GLU A 199 8.96 -16.18 -14.34
N VAL A 200 10.21 -16.31 -13.89
CA VAL A 200 11.16 -17.33 -14.30
C VAL A 200 11.80 -18.01 -13.10
N GLU A 201 12.10 -19.30 -13.22
CA GLU A 201 12.67 -20.14 -12.17
C GLU A 201 14.12 -20.57 -12.48
N SER A 202 14.68 -20.15 -13.63
CA SER A 202 16.05 -20.51 -14.03
C SER A 202 16.70 -19.43 -14.89
N LEU A 203 18.06 -19.49 -15.01
CA LEU A 203 18.81 -18.60 -15.89
C LEU A 203 18.57 -18.90 -17.38
N GLU A 204 18.17 -20.12 -17.73
CA GLU A 204 17.75 -20.50 -19.08
C GLU A 204 16.47 -19.79 -19.47
N GLU A 205 15.45 -19.83 -18.61
CA GLU A 205 14.19 -19.12 -18.80
C GLU A 205 14.38 -17.59 -18.85
N LEU A 206 15.31 -17.05 -18.03
CA LEU A 206 15.69 -15.64 -18.09
C LEU A 206 16.20 -15.27 -19.50
N ARG A 207 17.09 -16.09 -20.10
CA ARG A 207 17.60 -15.82 -21.44
C ARG A 207 16.47 -15.81 -22.48
N GLU A 208 15.57 -16.80 -22.41
CA GLU A 208 14.40 -16.87 -23.30
C GLU A 208 13.49 -15.64 -23.14
N ALA A 209 13.21 -15.22 -21.91
CA ALA A 209 12.39 -14.04 -21.62
C ALA A 209 13.02 -12.74 -22.17
N LEU A 210 14.35 -12.58 -22.00
CA LEU A 210 15.08 -11.43 -22.52
C LEU A 210 15.11 -11.40 -24.05
N ASP A 211 15.27 -12.55 -24.70
CA ASP A 211 15.30 -12.66 -26.17
C ASP A 211 13.91 -12.45 -26.77
N ALA A 212 12.86 -12.77 -26.03
CA ALA A 212 11.47 -12.51 -26.41
C ALA A 212 11.02 -11.05 -26.13
N GLY A 213 11.84 -10.23 -25.43
CA GLY A 213 11.56 -8.82 -25.21
C GLY A 213 10.66 -8.53 -24.02
N ALA A 214 10.78 -9.28 -22.92
CA ALA A 214 10.14 -8.95 -21.64
C ALA A 214 10.61 -7.57 -21.14
N ASP A 215 9.70 -6.76 -20.60
CA ASP A 215 10.04 -5.47 -19.99
C ASP A 215 10.60 -5.65 -18.57
N ILE A 216 10.04 -6.63 -17.84
CA ILE A 216 10.45 -6.99 -16.48
C ILE A 216 10.54 -8.52 -16.40
N VAL A 217 11.55 -9.04 -15.73
CA VAL A 217 11.66 -10.45 -15.42
C VAL A 217 11.72 -10.64 -13.91
N MET A 218 10.74 -11.39 -13.38
CA MET A 218 10.67 -11.75 -11.97
C MET A 218 11.46 -13.05 -11.75
N LEU A 219 12.46 -12.99 -10.90
CA LEU A 219 13.30 -14.10 -10.47
C LEU A 219 12.63 -14.75 -9.25
N ASP A 220 11.97 -15.90 -9.47
CA ASP A 220 11.22 -16.57 -8.40
C ASP A 220 12.13 -17.59 -7.67
N GLU A 221 12.37 -17.32 -6.39
CA GLU A 221 13.17 -18.16 -5.48
C GLU A 221 14.59 -18.53 -5.98
N LEU A 222 15.21 -17.72 -6.84
CA LEU A 222 16.58 -17.93 -7.28
C LEU A 222 17.59 -17.74 -6.14
N SER A 223 18.73 -18.42 -6.21
CA SER A 223 19.83 -18.22 -5.27
C SER A 223 20.46 -16.82 -5.42
N LEU A 224 21.14 -16.33 -4.38
CA LEU A 224 21.87 -15.06 -4.44
C LEU A 224 22.94 -15.05 -5.54
N GLU A 225 23.56 -16.20 -5.82
CA GLU A 225 24.53 -16.37 -6.89
C GLU A 225 23.87 -16.23 -8.25
N ASP A 226 22.74 -16.91 -8.47
CA ASP A 226 21.97 -16.84 -9.70
C ASP A 226 21.37 -15.45 -9.91
N MET A 227 20.94 -14.76 -8.85
CA MET A 227 20.47 -13.36 -8.97
C MET A 227 21.58 -12.43 -9.46
N ARG A 228 22.83 -12.56 -8.94
CA ARG A 228 23.96 -11.78 -9.44
C ARG A 228 24.30 -12.10 -10.89
N GLU A 229 24.25 -13.38 -11.25
CA GLU A 229 24.44 -13.82 -12.64
C GLU A 229 23.31 -13.31 -13.54
N ALA A 230 22.05 -13.32 -13.07
CA ALA A 230 20.91 -12.74 -13.77
C ALA A 230 21.12 -11.25 -14.08
N VAL A 231 21.60 -10.47 -13.09
CA VAL A 231 21.92 -9.06 -13.30
C VAL A 231 22.98 -8.88 -14.38
N ARG A 232 24.04 -9.70 -14.35
CA ARG A 232 25.12 -9.67 -15.36
C ARG A 232 24.61 -10.04 -16.76
N LEU A 233 23.82 -11.10 -16.85
CA LEU A 233 23.24 -11.58 -18.12
C LEU A 233 22.24 -10.60 -18.72
N THR A 234 21.43 -9.96 -17.90
CA THR A 234 20.41 -9.01 -18.33
C THR A 234 21.04 -7.77 -18.95
N ALA A 235 22.13 -7.26 -18.37
CA ALA A 235 22.91 -6.11 -18.87
C ALA A 235 22.02 -4.90 -19.27
N GLY A 236 20.95 -4.65 -18.51
CA GLY A 236 20.02 -3.52 -18.72
C GLY A 236 18.97 -3.72 -19.81
N ARG A 237 18.87 -4.91 -20.44
CA ARG A 237 17.85 -5.21 -21.48
C ARG A 237 16.42 -5.22 -20.94
N ALA A 238 16.24 -5.58 -19.68
CA ALA A 238 14.99 -5.59 -18.94
C ALA A 238 15.22 -5.14 -17.50
N LYS A 239 14.16 -4.92 -16.73
CA LYS A 239 14.24 -4.77 -15.28
C LYS A 239 14.16 -6.14 -14.60
N LEU A 240 14.87 -6.31 -13.50
CA LEU A 240 14.84 -7.53 -12.71
C LEU A 240 14.11 -7.29 -11.39
N GLU A 241 13.17 -8.17 -11.09
CA GLU A 241 12.45 -8.23 -9.83
C GLU A 241 12.80 -9.52 -9.08
N ALA A 242 13.19 -9.43 -7.81
CA ALA A 242 13.32 -10.60 -6.95
C ALA A 242 12.02 -10.83 -6.17
N SER A 243 11.57 -12.08 -6.11
CA SER A 243 10.36 -12.52 -5.39
C SER A 243 10.59 -13.85 -4.68
N GLY A 244 9.73 -14.17 -3.70
CA GLY A 244 9.77 -15.44 -2.95
C GLY A 244 10.62 -15.39 -1.68
N GLY A 245 10.08 -15.85 -0.55
CA GLY A 245 10.81 -16.11 0.72
C GLY A 245 11.52 -14.93 1.39
N ILE A 246 11.23 -13.68 0.99
CA ILE A 246 11.97 -12.49 1.41
C ILE A 246 11.45 -11.97 2.76
N ASN A 247 12.37 -11.72 3.69
CA ASN A 247 12.10 -11.23 5.04
C ASN A 247 13.19 -10.25 5.51
N ASP A 248 13.07 -9.75 6.74
CA ASP A 248 13.99 -8.77 7.33
C ASP A 248 15.47 -9.19 7.27
N SER A 249 15.78 -10.49 7.43
CA SER A 249 17.15 -11.00 7.45
C SER A 249 17.74 -11.20 6.04
N THR A 250 16.90 -11.43 5.02
CA THR A 250 17.33 -11.71 3.65
C THR A 250 17.25 -10.50 2.73
N LEU A 251 16.41 -9.52 3.06
CA LEU A 251 16.13 -8.38 2.19
C LEU A 251 17.39 -7.61 1.76
N ARG A 252 18.27 -7.28 2.72
CA ARG A 252 19.46 -6.48 2.44
C ARG A 252 20.42 -7.18 1.49
N VAL A 253 20.69 -8.47 1.71
CA VAL A 253 21.62 -9.22 0.85
C VAL A 253 21.06 -9.45 -0.55
N ILE A 254 19.73 -9.54 -0.70
CA ILE A 254 19.06 -9.58 -2.01
C ILE A 254 19.16 -8.23 -2.71
N ALA A 255 18.93 -7.13 -2.01
CA ALA A 255 19.07 -5.78 -2.55
C ALA A 255 20.50 -5.52 -3.08
N GLU A 256 21.52 -6.10 -2.44
CA GLU A 256 22.93 -5.99 -2.82
C GLU A 256 23.33 -6.88 -4.01
N THR A 257 22.43 -7.74 -4.52
CA THR A 257 22.68 -8.50 -5.76
C THR A 257 22.66 -7.61 -7.01
N GLY A 258 22.00 -6.45 -6.93
CA GLY A 258 21.87 -5.51 -8.02
C GLY A 258 20.55 -5.61 -8.80
N VAL A 259 19.57 -6.38 -8.33
CA VAL A 259 18.21 -6.38 -8.90
C VAL A 259 17.57 -4.99 -8.78
N ASP A 260 16.69 -4.64 -9.72
CA ASP A 260 16.03 -3.33 -9.74
C ASP A 260 14.89 -3.25 -8.73
N TYR A 261 14.16 -4.35 -8.53
CA TYR A 261 12.96 -4.44 -7.72
C TYR A 261 13.00 -5.65 -6.79
N ILE A 262 12.32 -5.50 -5.65
CA ILE A 262 11.98 -6.60 -4.74
C ILE A 262 10.52 -6.46 -4.37
N SER A 263 9.69 -7.47 -4.66
CA SER A 263 8.28 -7.46 -4.27
C SER A 263 8.05 -8.17 -2.93
N LEU A 264 7.25 -7.53 -2.08
CA LEU A 264 6.98 -7.96 -0.71
C LEU A 264 5.48 -7.97 -0.44
N GLY A 265 4.86 -9.15 -0.41
CA GLY A 265 3.45 -9.29 -0.04
C GLY A 265 3.16 -8.86 1.39
N THR A 266 4.14 -8.95 2.28
CA THR A 266 4.03 -8.56 3.70
C THR A 266 3.77 -7.07 3.90
N LEU A 267 4.09 -6.20 2.93
CA LEU A 267 3.82 -4.76 3.02
C LEU A 267 2.32 -4.46 3.21
N THR A 268 1.46 -5.28 2.63
CA THR A 268 0.01 -5.02 2.61
C THR A 268 -0.85 -6.12 3.22
N LYS A 269 -0.37 -7.37 3.32
CA LYS A 269 -1.16 -8.47 3.89
C LYS A 269 -1.03 -8.60 5.40
N ASP A 270 0.12 -8.24 5.97
CA ASP A 270 0.42 -8.40 7.41
C ASP A 270 0.25 -7.06 8.12
N VAL A 271 -1.01 -6.66 8.33
CA VAL A 271 -1.37 -5.37 8.92
C VAL A 271 -1.52 -5.52 10.43
N LYS A 272 -0.67 -4.83 11.20
CA LYS A 272 -0.80 -4.64 12.64
C LYS A 272 -1.20 -3.19 12.88
N ALA A 273 -2.47 -2.94 13.19
CA ALA A 273 -2.99 -1.59 13.40
C ALA A 273 -2.19 -0.80 14.44
N VAL A 274 -1.95 0.48 14.15
CA VAL A 274 -1.30 1.42 15.08
C VAL A 274 -2.26 1.74 16.25
N ASP A 275 -1.75 1.76 17.48
CA ASP A 275 -2.56 2.08 18.65
C ASP A 275 -2.83 3.58 18.74
N LEU A 276 -4.06 3.98 18.43
CA LEU A 276 -4.55 5.35 18.46
C LEU A 276 -5.58 5.56 19.56
N SER A 277 -5.66 6.76 20.12
CA SER A 277 -6.62 7.09 21.16
C SER A 277 -7.22 8.48 20.95
N MET A 278 -8.54 8.56 21.00
CA MET A 278 -9.27 9.83 21.05
C MET A 278 -9.73 10.15 22.48
N ARG A 279 -9.65 11.41 22.85
CA ARG A 279 -10.21 11.93 24.11
C ARG A 279 -11.06 13.15 23.81
N LEU A 280 -12.32 13.06 24.22
CA LEU A 280 -13.29 14.13 24.12
C LEU A 280 -13.17 15.07 25.34
N ALA A 281 -13.33 16.37 25.10
CA ALA A 281 -13.53 17.42 26.12
C ALA A 281 -14.85 18.13 25.83
N LEU A 282 -15.72 18.19 26.84
CA LEU A 282 -17.08 18.77 26.78
C LEU A 282 -17.11 20.20 27.31
#